data_e552bab20f031eacf601ef5f0ff90013
#
_entry.id   e552bab20f031eacf601ef5f0ff90013
#
_cell.length_a   1.000
_cell.length_b   1.000
_cell.length_c   1.000
_cell.angle_alpha   90.00
_cell.angle_beta   90.00
_cell.angle_gamma   90.00
#
_symmetry.space_group_name_H-M   'P 1'
#
loop_
_entity.id
_entity.type
_entity.pdbx_description
1 polymer ?
#
loop_
_entity_poly.entity_id
_entity_poly.type
_entity_poly.pdbx_seq_one_letter_code
_entity_poly.pdbx_strand_id
1 'polypeptide(L)'
;MAGLHPPAEIHGGEHIPSRGPCLVVCNHYSRPGFPTWWLALAITAAIAARRAREARPDVYWVMTAAWTFPESPWQRRVLTPLTRFAFDRVARTYGFVTMPPMPPDPREVQARALAVLRTVHLARRLVQEGGLLALAPEGQDTAGRLGQPPKGAGEFISLLVREGLPVLPVAIAEAAGKLHVSFGSVFVPEMPPRRAERDRAVIRQVMDSIAQQLPL
;
A
#
# COMPACT_ATOMS: atom_id res chain seq x y z
N MET A 1 -6.04 -9.41 -26.15
CA MET A 1 -4.85 -9.31 -25.27
C MET A 1 -5.08 -8.13 -24.34
N ALA A 2 -5.07 -8.35 -23.02
CA ALA A 2 -5.12 -7.24 -22.05
C ALA A 2 -3.86 -6.38 -22.24
N GLY A 3 -4.04 -5.08 -22.42
CA GLY A 3 -2.93 -4.13 -22.60
C GLY A 3 -2.03 -4.03 -21.36
N LEU A 4 -0.81 -3.52 -21.53
CA LEU A 4 0.11 -3.23 -20.41
C LEU A 4 -0.48 -2.17 -19.44
N HIS A 5 -1.38 -1.34 -19.94
CA HIS A 5 -2.05 -0.25 -19.22
C HIS A 5 -3.56 -0.33 -19.48
N PRO A 6 -4.30 -1.24 -18.82
CA PRO A 6 -5.74 -1.31 -18.98
C PRO A 6 -6.39 -0.01 -18.49
N PRO A 7 -7.47 0.46 -19.14
CA PRO A 7 -8.22 1.60 -18.65
C PRO A 7 -8.76 1.31 -17.25
N ALA A 8 -8.68 2.28 -16.35
CA ALA A 8 -9.14 2.14 -14.97
C ALA A 8 -10.60 2.59 -14.85
N GLU A 9 -11.45 1.74 -14.30
CA GLU A 9 -12.80 2.07 -13.86
C GLU A 9 -12.80 2.29 -12.34
N ILE A 10 -13.29 3.45 -11.91
CA ILE A 10 -13.28 3.86 -10.51
C ILE A 10 -14.68 3.69 -9.93
N HIS A 11 -14.78 2.90 -8.85
CA HIS A 11 -16.01 2.65 -8.11
C HIS A 11 -15.86 3.18 -6.67
N GLY A 12 -16.97 3.61 -6.05
CA GLY A 12 -16.96 4.12 -4.68
C GLY A 12 -16.13 5.40 -4.49
N GLY A 13 -15.89 6.17 -5.55
CA GLY A 13 -15.11 7.38 -5.50
C GLY A 13 -15.66 8.44 -4.54
N GLU A 14 -16.93 8.37 -4.16
CA GLU A 14 -17.60 9.18 -3.14
C GLU A 14 -17.07 8.90 -1.73
N HIS A 15 -16.47 7.74 -1.48
CA HIS A 15 -15.84 7.38 -0.21
C HIS A 15 -14.47 8.03 -0.01
N ILE A 16 -13.87 8.58 -1.07
CA ILE A 16 -12.59 9.28 -0.96
C ILE A 16 -12.79 10.58 -0.18
N PRO A 17 -12.14 10.76 0.98
CA PRO A 17 -12.27 11.98 1.76
C PRO A 17 -11.83 13.21 0.96
N SER A 18 -12.69 14.21 0.83
CA SER A 18 -12.36 15.45 0.13
C SER A 18 -11.24 16.24 0.82
N ARG A 19 -11.07 16.05 2.14
CA ARG A 19 -10.04 16.68 3.00
C ARG A 19 -9.63 15.72 4.12
N GLY A 20 -8.55 16.07 4.81
CA GLY A 20 -8.05 15.34 5.97
C GLY A 20 -7.13 14.18 5.60
N PRO A 21 -6.42 13.64 6.59
CA PRO A 21 -5.49 12.55 6.39
C PRO A 21 -6.21 11.21 6.31
N CYS A 22 -5.66 10.24 5.56
CA CYS A 22 -6.04 8.84 5.70
C CYS A 22 -4.93 7.88 5.28
N LEU A 23 -5.08 6.63 5.72
CA LEU A 23 -4.26 5.50 5.32
C LEU A 23 -4.99 4.72 4.23
N VAL A 24 -4.53 4.84 3.01
CA VAL A 24 -5.01 4.05 1.87
C VAL A 24 -4.41 2.65 1.97
N VAL A 25 -5.26 1.64 2.07
CA VAL A 25 -4.83 0.23 2.07
C VAL A 25 -5.40 -0.48 0.86
N CYS A 26 -4.55 -1.14 0.07
CA CYS A 26 -4.99 -1.83 -1.14
C CYS A 26 -4.40 -3.24 -1.22
N ASN A 27 -5.07 -4.14 -1.96
CA ASN A 27 -4.47 -5.42 -2.29
C ASN A 27 -3.34 -5.26 -3.33
N HIS A 28 -2.43 -6.22 -3.33
CA HIS A 28 -1.31 -6.26 -4.27
C HIS A 28 -1.70 -7.07 -5.50
N TYR A 29 -2.33 -6.42 -6.49
CA TYR A 29 -2.69 -7.08 -7.74
C TYR A 29 -1.50 -7.16 -8.68
N SER A 30 -1.26 -8.34 -9.26
CA SER A 30 -0.28 -8.51 -10.33
C SER A 30 -0.70 -9.60 -11.31
N ARG A 31 -0.15 -9.52 -12.51
CA ARG A 31 -0.17 -10.57 -13.54
C ARG A 31 1.06 -10.45 -14.43
N PRO A 32 1.43 -11.50 -15.19
CA PRO A 32 2.53 -11.40 -16.14
C PRO A 32 2.40 -10.21 -17.10
N GLY A 33 3.46 -9.43 -17.21
CA GLY A 33 3.50 -8.22 -18.05
C GLY A 33 2.77 -6.99 -17.51
N PHE A 34 2.14 -7.07 -16.31
CA PHE A 34 1.48 -5.92 -15.72
C PHE A 34 2.46 -5.11 -14.85
N PRO A 35 2.62 -3.81 -15.10
CA PRO A 35 3.48 -2.97 -14.27
C PRO A 35 2.80 -2.61 -12.96
N THR A 36 3.30 -3.13 -11.84
CA THR A 36 2.76 -2.90 -10.50
C THR A 36 2.62 -1.43 -10.10
N TRP A 37 3.48 -0.56 -10.63
CA TRP A 37 3.38 0.89 -10.42
C TRP A 37 2.11 1.51 -11.02
N TRP A 38 1.45 0.82 -11.99
CA TRP A 38 0.20 1.30 -12.60
C TRP A 38 -0.94 1.36 -11.59
N LEU A 39 -0.99 0.44 -10.63
CA LEU A 39 -1.96 0.45 -9.53
C LEU A 39 -1.83 1.72 -8.70
N ALA A 40 -0.61 2.03 -8.30
CA ALA A 40 -0.33 3.21 -7.49
C ALA A 40 -0.72 4.49 -8.24
N LEU A 41 -0.46 4.57 -9.55
CA LEU A 41 -0.86 5.70 -10.38
C LEU A 41 -2.38 5.80 -10.51
N ALA A 42 -3.09 4.68 -10.76
CA ALA A 42 -4.54 4.67 -10.90
C ALA A 42 -5.24 5.13 -9.60
N ILE A 43 -4.81 4.61 -8.45
CA ILE A 43 -5.31 5.05 -7.14
C ILE A 43 -5.00 6.53 -6.90
N THR A 44 -3.76 6.95 -7.12
CA THR A 44 -3.34 8.34 -6.91
C THR A 44 -4.12 9.31 -7.80
N ALA A 45 -4.33 8.96 -9.08
CA ALA A 45 -5.10 9.77 -10.01
C ALA A 45 -6.58 9.88 -9.59
N ALA A 46 -7.21 8.77 -9.15
CA ALA A 46 -8.58 8.76 -8.66
C ALA A 46 -8.74 9.65 -7.42
N ILE A 47 -7.80 9.57 -6.49
CA ILE A 47 -7.77 10.40 -5.28
C ILE A 47 -7.59 11.88 -5.66
N ALA A 48 -6.65 12.21 -6.53
CA ALA A 48 -6.39 13.59 -6.96
C ALA A 48 -7.60 14.23 -7.65
N ALA A 49 -8.37 13.44 -8.42
CA ALA A 49 -9.60 13.91 -9.08
C ALA A 49 -10.75 14.22 -8.12
N ARG A 50 -10.72 13.66 -6.90
CA ARG A 50 -11.84 13.79 -5.92
C ARG A 50 -11.52 14.71 -4.75
N ARG A 51 -10.24 14.97 -4.47
CA ARG A 51 -9.87 15.86 -3.36
C ARG A 51 -10.07 17.32 -3.73
N ALA A 52 -10.44 18.12 -2.73
CA ALA A 52 -10.57 19.56 -2.88
C ALA A 52 -9.23 20.17 -3.34
N ARG A 53 -9.29 21.25 -4.13
CA ARG A 53 -8.08 21.90 -4.66
C ARG A 53 -7.10 22.38 -3.58
N GLU A 54 -7.64 22.78 -2.43
CA GLU A 54 -6.85 23.23 -1.27
C GLU A 54 -6.30 22.07 -0.43
N ALA A 55 -6.80 20.85 -0.65
CA ALA A 55 -6.31 19.66 0.01
C ALA A 55 -5.11 19.12 -0.76
N ARG A 56 -4.09 18.63 -0.03
CA ARG A 56 -2.96 17.97 -0.70
C ARG A 56 -3.45 16.68 -1.38
N PRO A 57 -3.30 16.56 -2.71
CA PRO A 57 -3.68 15.33 -3.42
C PRO A 57 -2.61 14.25 -3.32
N ASP A 58 -1.43 14.60 -2.77
CA ASP A 58 -0.26 13.73 -2.75
C ASP A 58 -0.51 12.48 -1.92
N VAL A 59 -0.23 11.33 -2.52
CA VAL A 59 -0.27 10.02 -1.87
C VAL A 59 1.16 9.53 -1.69
N TYR A 60 1.58 9.36 -0.45
CA TYR A 60 2.92 8.88 -0.09
C TYR A 60 2.91 7.37 0.06
N TRP A 61 3.62 6.67 -0.81
CA TRP A 61 3.61 5.21 -0.83
C TRP A 61 4.68 4.60 0.08
N VAL A 62 4.28 3.58 0.82
CA VAL A 62 5.20 2.63 1.44
C VAL A 62 5.47 1.53 0.40
N MET A 63 6.69 1.48 -0.10
CA MET A 63 7.08 0.59 -1.19
C MET A 63 8.24 -0.34 -0.80
N THR A 64 8.45 -1.42 -1.56
CA THR A 64 9.61 -2.27 -1.34
C THR A 64 10.92 -1.51 -1.64
N ALA A 65 11.98 -1.80 -0.87
CA ALA A 65 13.31 -1.22 -1.11
C ALA A 65 14.02 -1.85 -2.32
N ALA A 66 13.64 -3.05 -2.73
CA ALA A 66 14.22 -3.73 -3.89
C ALA A 66 13.31 -4.88 -4.34
N TRP A 67 13.46 -5.31 -5.57
CA TRP A 67 12.99 -6.62 -5.99
C TRP A 67 14.04 -7.68 -5.68
N THR A 68 13.57 -8.83 -5.21
CA THR A 68 14.41 -10.00 -4.96
C THR A 68 14.18 -11.03 -6.06
N PHE A 69 15.24 -11.72 -6.44
CA PHE A 69 15.21 -12.77 -7.47
C PHE A 69 15.81 -14.05 -6.87
N PRO A 70 15.07 -14.75 -5.98
CA PRO A 70 15.63 -15.87 -5.21
C PRO A 70 16.06 -17.05 -6.10
N GLU A 71 15.38 -17.27 -7.22
CA GLU A 71 15.59 -18.40 -8.12
C GLU A 71 16.77 -18.21 -9.09
N SER A 72 17.25 -16.97 -9.27
CA SER A 72 18.31 -16.65 -10.22
C SER A 72 19.48 -15.94 -9.54
N PRO A 73 20.62 -16.64 -9.30
CA PRO A 73 21.80 -16.04 -8.67
C PRO A 73 22.36 -14.83 -9.46
N TRP A 74 22.31 -14.89 -10.78
CA TRP A 74 22.73 -13.77 -11.64
C TRP A 74 21.82 -12.55 -11.46
N GLN A 75 20.51 -12.75 -11.57
CA GLN A 75 19.54 -11.63 -11.39
C GLN A 75 19.63 -11.04 -9.99
N ARG A 76 19.78 -11.89 -8.96
CA ARG A 76 19.99 -11.44 -7.59
C ARG A 76 21.24 -10.57 -7.45
N ARG A 77 22.33 -10.93 -8.15
CA ARG A 77 23.60 -10.19 -8.06
C ARG A 77 23.59 -8.87 -8.82
N VAL A 78 22.82 -8.76 -9.90
CA VAL A 78 22.80 -7.59 -10.79
C VAL A 78 21.52 -6.78 -10.65
N LEU A 79 20.34 -7.42 -10.76
CA LEU A 79 19.07 -6.69 -10.80
C LEU A 79 18.60 -6.24 -9.41
N THR A 80 18.88 -7.00 -8.33
CA THR A 80 18.49 -6.56 -6.98
C THR A 80 19.18 -5.24 -6.58
N PRO A 81 20.51 -5.06 -6.74
CA PRO A 81 21.14 -3.76 -6.50
C PRO A 81 20.62 -2.64 -7.41
N LEU A 82 20.37 -2.95 -8.67
CA LEU A 82 19.85 -1.97 -9.64
C LEU A 82 18.44 -1.49 -9.25
N THR A 83 17.53 -2.41 -8.91
CA THR A 83 16.19 -2.05 -8.44
C THR A 83 16.24 -1.31 -7.11
N ARG A 84 17.16 -1.67 -6.20
CA ARG A 84 17.37 -0.94 -4.95
C ARG A 84 17.77 0.50 -5.20
N PHE A 85 18.71 0.75 -6.09
CA PHE A 85 19.12 2.10 -6.49
C PHE A 85 17.96 2.89 -7.12
N ALA A 86 17.22 2.27 -8.05
CA ALA A 86 16.09 2.91 -8.71
C ALA A 86 14.97 3.28 -7.72
N PHE A 87 14.61 2.35 -6.81
CA PHE A 87 13.54 2.58 -5.83
C PHE A 87 13.94 3.61 -4.76
N ASP A 88 15.21 3.61 -4.33
CA ASP A 88 15.71 4.63 -3.44
C ASP A 88 15.68 6.03 -4.10
N ARG A 89 15.99 6.10 -5.40
CA ARG A 89 15.88 7.35 -6.17
C ARG A 89 14.43 7.84 -6.26
N VAL A 90 13.49 6.93 -6.58
CA VAL A 90 12.05 7.24 -6.63
C VAL A 90 11.56 7.69 -5.25
N ALA A 91 11.89 6.94 -4.20
CA ALA A 91 11.46 7.26 -2.85
C ALA A 91 11.95 8.64 -2.40
N ARG A 92 13.21 8.99 -2.68
CA ARG A 92 13.73 10.34 -2.34
C ARG A 92 13.05 11.44 -3.14
N THR A 93 12.76 11.20 -4.42
CA THR A 93 12.15 12.21 -5.29
C THR A 93 10.71 12.52 -4.87
N TYR A 94 9.94 11.49 -4.50
CA TYR A 94 8.51 11.63 -4.17
C TYR A 94 8.21 11.60 -2.67
N GLY A 95 9.22 11.50 -1.82
CA GLY A 95 9.04 11.43 -0.37
C GLY A 95 8.43 10.11 0.13
N PHE A 96 8.53 9.03 -0.66
CA PHE A 96 8.04 7.71 -0.30
C PHE A 96 8.92 7.05 0.78
N VAL A 97 8.39 6.03 1.46
CA VAL A 97 9.17 5.24 2.41
C VAL A 97 9.43 3.86 1.81
N THR A 98 10.70 3.45 1.82
CA THR A 98 11.08 2.10 1.40
C THR A 98 11.13 1.16 2.60
N MET A 99 10.50 -0.02 2.46
CA MET A 99 10.59 -1.14 3.41
C MET A 99 11.51 -2.23 2.85
N PRO A 100 12.31 -2.90 3.69
CA PRO A 100 13.04 -4.09 3.27
C PRO A 100 12.12 -5.13 2.63
N PRO A 101 12.57 -5.82 1.57
CA PRO A 101 11.72 -6.75 0.82
C PRO A 101 11.23 -7.93 1.67
N MET A 102 10.19 -8.59 1.17
CA MET A 102 9.68 -9.84 1.73
C MET A 102 10.24 -11.04 0.94
N PRO A 103 10.41 -12.22 1.57
CA PRO A 103 10.23 -12.50 3.00
C PRO A 103 11.30 -11.81 3.87
N PRO A 104 11.01 -11.58 5.18
CA PRO A 104 11.94 -10.84 6.04
C PRO A 104 13.29 -11.57 6.21
N ASP A 105 14.39 -10.89 5.91
CA ASP A 105 15.73 -11.36 6.25
C ASP A 105 16.07 -10.96 7.70
N PRO A 106 16.54 -11.88 8.56
CA PRO A 106 17.00 -11.54 9.91
C PRO A 106 18.10 -10.47 9.96
N ARG A 107 18.91 -10.34 8.90
CA ARG A 107 19.94 -9.32 8.77
C ARG A 107 19.37 -7.92 8.56
N GLU A 108 18.12 -7.80 8.11
CA GLU A 108 17.45 -6.54 7.81
C GLU A 108 16.50 -6.05 8.93
N VAL A 109 16.52 -6.69 10.12
CA VAL A 109 15.65 -6.32 11.25
C VAL A 109 15.81 -4.85 11.63
N GLN A 110 17.06 -4.35 11.73
CA GLN A 110 17.32 -2.94 12.05
C GLN A 110 16.83 -2.00 10.94
N ALA A 111 17.08 -2.34 9.68
CA ALA A 111 16.61 -1.55 8.54
C ALA A 111 15.09 -1.49 8.50
N ARG A 112 14.40 -2.60 8.81
CA ARG A 112 12.94 -2.66 8.92
C ARG A 112 12.42 -1.80 10.07
N ALA A 113 13.03 -1.88 11.24
CA ALA A 113 12.68 -1.04 12.39
C ALA A 113 12.81 0.46 12.06
N LEU A 114 13.91 0.86 11.42
CA LEU A 114 14.12 2.23 10.97
C LEU A 114 13.08 2.66 9.92
N ALA A 115 12.71 1.78 8.99
CA ALA A 115 11.67 2.07 8.01
C ALA A 115 10.30 2.28 8.68
N VAL A 116 9.94 1.46 9.68
CA VAL A 116 8.72 1.66 10.49
C VAL A 116 8.74 3.03 11.17
N LEU A 117 9.84 3.38 11.85
CA LEU A 117 9.96 4.69 12.50
C LEU A 117 9.82 5.86 11.52
N ARG A 118 10.46 5.78 10.35
CA ARG A 118 10.33 6.79 9.29
C ARG A 118 8.88 6.91 8.82
N THR A 119 8.17 5.78 8.67
CA THR A 119 6.76 5.80 8.25
C THR A 119 5.87 6.43 9.32
N VAL A 120 6.11 6.17 10.61
CA VAL A 120 5.37 6.80 11.71
C VAL A 120 5.64 8.31 11.74
N HIS A 121 6.88 8.75 11.56
CA HIS A 121 7.20 10.18 11.47
C HIS A 121 6.53 10.85 10.26
N LEU A 122 6.51 10.17 9.12
CA LEU A 122 5.77 10.65 7.95
C LEU A 122 4.28 10.74 8.25
N ALA A 123 3.69 9.72 8.88
CA ALA A 123 2.28 9.70 9.25
C ALA A 123 1.89 10.91 10.11
N ARG A 124 2.68 11.23 11.15
CA ARG A 124 2.48 12.42 12.00
C ARG A 124 2.46 13.72 11.20
N ARG A 125 3.40 13.86 10.28
CA ARG A 125 3.44 15.02 9.38
C ARG A 125 2.21 15.08 8.50
N LEU A 126 1.81 13.95 7.89
CA LEU A 126 0.65 13.88 7.01
C LEU A 126 -0.67 14.17 7.74
N VAL A 127 -0.79 13.77 9.00
CA VAL A 127 -1.95 14.12 9.83
C VAL A 127 -2.08 15.64 9.98
N GLN A 128 -0.97 16.33 10.23
CA GLN A 128 -0.98 17.79 10.35
C GLN A 128 -1.27 18.50 9.01
N GLU A 129 -0.79 17.94 7.92
CA GLU A 129 -0.90 18.50 6.58
C GLU A 129 -2.15 18.05 5.82
N GLY A 130 -2.94 17.10 6.37
CA GLY A 130 -4.09 16.50 5.70
C GLY A 130 -3.72 15.59 4.53
N GLY A 131 -2.50 15.01 4.54
CA GLY A 131 -1.98 14.16 3.47
C GLY A 131 -2.42 12.70 3.57
N LEU A 132 -2.01 11.91 2.60
CA LEU A 132 -2.40 10.50 2.46
C LEU A 132 -1.17 9.60 2.47
N LEU A 133 -1.23 8.52 3.25
CA LEU A 133 -0.24 7.45 3.24
C LEU A 133 -0.85 6.21 2.59
N ALA A 134 -0.12 5.51 1.73
CA ALA A 134 -0.64 4.32 1.06
C ALA A 134 0.29 3.11 1.24
N LEU A 135 -0.29 1.93 1.40
CA LEU A 135 0.43 0.66 1.46
C LEU A 135 -0.43 -0.51 1.01
N ALA A 136 0.23 -1.59 0.59
CA ALA A 136 -0.38 -2.90 0.38
C ALA A 136 0.01 -3.81 1.57
N PRO A 137 -0.96 -4.23 2.43
CA PRO A 137 -0.65 -4.99 3.66
C PRO A 137 0.00 -6.35 3.40
N GLU A 138 -0.26 -6.95 2.25
CA GLU A 138 0.27 -8.25 1.83
C GLU A 138 1.80 -8.23 1.69
N GLY A 139 2.37 -7.07 1.31
CA GLY A 139 3.80 -6.86 1.20
C GLY A 139 4.52 -7.70 0.14
N GLN A 140 3.79 -8.48 -0.64
CA GLN A 140 4.30 -9.35 -1.70
C GLN A 140 3.25 -9.55 -2.79
N ASP A 141 3.72 -9.98 -3.95
CA ASP A 141 2.88 -10.36 -5.06
C ASP A 141 2.06 -11.61 -4.73
N THR A 142 0.77 -11.56 -5.02
CA THR A 142 -0.21 -12.61 -4.73
C THR A 142 -0.88 -13.18 -5.98
N ALA A 143 -0.31 -12.90 -7.16
CA ALA A 143 -0.83 -13.36 -8.45
C ALA A 143 -2.33 -13.07 -8.66
N GLY A 144 -2.77 -11.88 -8.27
CA GLY A 144 -4.15 -11.41 -8.44
C GLY A 144 -5.17 -11.96 -7.44
N ARG A 145 -4.73 -12.73 -6.45
CA ARG A 145 -5.57 -13.19 -5.34
C ARG A 145 -5.31 -12.33 -4.10
N LEU A 146 -6.30 -12.25 -3.21
CA LEU A 146 -6.09 -11.61 -1.92
C LEU A 146 -5.19 -12.53 -1.06
N GLY A 147 -3.98 -12.06 -0.75
CA GLY A 147 -2.98 -12.83 -0.03
C GLY A 147 -3.06 -12.66 1.49
N GLN A 148 -2.28 -13.45 2.21
CA GLN A 148 -2.14 -13.30 3.66
C GLN A 148 -1.03 -12.30 3.98
N PRO A 149 -1.35 -11.23 4.72
CA PRO A 149 -0.35 -10.29 5.21
C PRO A 149 0.66 -10.96 6.16
N PRO A 150 1.91 -10.50 6.18
CA PRO A 150 2.90 -11.02 7.09
C PRO A 150 2.56 -10.66 8.54
N LYS A 151 3.06 -11.48 9.48
CA LYS A 151 2.95 -11.21 10.91
C LYS A 151 3.51 -9.82 11.25
N GLY A 152 2.77 -9.04 12.00
CA GLY A 152 3.11 -7.67 12.38
C GLY A 152 2.53 -6.60 11.45
N ALA A 153 1.88 -6.97 10.34
CA ALA A 153 1.24 -6.01 9.44
C ALA A 153 0.10 -5.25 10.13
N GLY A 154 -0.73 -5.93 10.91
CA GLY A 154 -1.81 -5.30 11.67
C GLY A 154 -1.29 -4.40 12.80
N GLU A 155 -0.19 -4.79 13.47
CA GLU A 155 0.46 -3.92 14.44
C GLU A 155 1.05 -2.67 13.78
N PHE A 156 1.65 -2.81 12.61
CA PHE A 156 2.16 -1.67 11.85
C PHE A 156 1.02 -0.70 11.46
N ILE A 157 -0.09 -1.23 10.93
CA ILE A 157 -1.29 -0.41 10.63
C ILE A 157 -1.82 0.24 11.92
N SER A 158 -1.87 -0.49 13.04
CA SER A 158 -2.29 0.05 14.33
C SER A 158 -1.47 1.25 14.79
N LEU A 159 -0.15 1.24 14.55
CA LEU A 159 0.71 2.39 14.84
C LEU A 159 0.30 3.61 14.01
N LEU A 160 0.04 3.44 12.72
CA LEU A 160 -0.34 4.52 11.81
C LEU A 160 -1.73 5.09 12.15
N VAL A 161 -2.68 4.22 12.48
CA VAL A 161 -4.03 4.64 12.90
C VAL A 161 -4.00 5.41 14.23
N ARG A 162 -3.15 5.02 15.17
CA ARG A 162 -2.94 5.77 16.43
C ARG A 162 -2.36 7.16 16.22
N GLU A 163 -1.60 7.36 15.16
CA GLU A 163 -1.13 8.69 14.78
C GLU A 163 -2.24 9.55 14.17
N GLY A 164 -3.44 9.03 13.94
CA GLY A 164 -4.60 9.76 13.44
C GLY A 164 -4.94 9.52 11.95
N LEU A 165 -4.45 8.42 11.37
CA LEU A 165 -4.77 8.03 9.99
C LEU A 165 -5.92 7.00 9.97
N PRO A 166 -7.19 7.37 9.73
CA PRO A 166 -8.25 6.40 9.48
C PRO A 166 -7.97 5.63 8.18
N VAL A 167 -8.50 4.43 8.08
CA VAL A 167 -8.24 3.50 6.96
C VAL A 167 -9.25 3.74 5.82
N LEU A 168 -8.74 3.94 4.61
CA LEU A 168 -9.50 3.93 3.35
C LEU A 168 -9.17 2.64 2.60
N PRO A 169 -10.06 1.63 2.58
CA PRO A 169 -9.81 0.38 1.87
C PRO A 169 -10.02 0.56 0.37
N VAL A 170 -9.14 -0.05 -0.42
CA VAL A 170 -9.19 -0.04 -1.87
C VAL A 170 -8.99 -1.45 -2.40
N ALA A 171 -9.90 -1.94 -3.20
CA ALA A 171 -9.72 -3.21 -3.91
C ALA A 171 -9.36 -2.96 -5.37
N ILE A 172 -8.48 -3.80 -5.88
CA ILE A 172 -8.02 -3.76 -7.25
C ILE A 172 -8.23 -5.14 -7.87
N ALA A 173 -8.93 -5.16 -8.99
CA ALA A 173 -9.11 -6.37 -9.79
C ALA A 173 -9.10 -6.01 -11.28
N GLU A 174 -8.81 -6.99 -12.14
CA GLU A 174 -8.95 -6.84 -13.58
C GLU A 174 -10.07 -7.74 -14.07
N ALA A 175 -11.04 -7.16 -14.75
CA ALA A 175 -12.14 -7.89 -15.39
C ALA A 175 -12.46 -7.26 -16.74
N ALA A 176 -12.82 -8.07 -17.72
CA ALA A 176 -13.15 -7.64 -19.08
C ALA A 176 -12.11 -6.68 -19.73
N GLY A 177 -10.83 -6.88 -19.44
CA GLY A 177 -9.72 -6.06 -19.97
C GLY A 177 -9.61 -4.67 -19.37
N LYS A 178 -10.32 -4.38 -18.27
CA LYS A 178 -10.28 -3.12 -17.53
C LYS A 178 -9.77 -3.34 -16.11
N LEU A 179 -9.10 -2.34 -15.56
CA LEU A 179 -8.68 -2.31 -14.17
C LEU A 179 -9.81 -1.68 -13.33
N HIS A 180 -10.39 -2.45 -12.44
CA HIS A 180 -11.39 -1.96 -11.49
C HIS A 180 -10.67 -1.53 -10.20
N VAL A 181 -10.88 -0.28 -9.79
CA VAL A 181 -10.37 0.30 -8.54
C VAL A 181 -11.56 0.73 -7.71
N SER A 182 -11.86 -0.03 -6.66
CA SER A 182 -13.05 0.14 -5.83
C SER A 182 -12.67 0.67 -4.46
N PHE A 183 -13.20 1.82 -4.08
CA PHE A 183 -12.98 2.47 -2.78
C PHE A 183 -14.11 2.12 -1.82
N GLY A 184 -13.78 1.65 -0.63
CA GLY A 184 -14.74 1.44 0.44
C GLY A 184 -14.80 2.61 1.41
N SER A 185 -15.75 2.58 2.32
CA SER A 185 -15.93 3.63 3.34
C SER A 185 -14.74 3.70 4.28
N VAL A 186 -14.36 4.93 4.66
CA VAL A 186 -13.31 5.17 5.65
C VAL A 186 -13.74 4.64 7.01
N PHE A 187 -12.83 3.96 7.72
CA PHE A 187 -13.09 3.44 9.06
C PHE A 187 -11.86 3.49 9.96
N VAL A 188 -12.08 3.36 11.25
CA VAL A 188 -11.04 3.17 12.26
C VAL A 188 -11.19 1.74 12.79
N PRO A 189 -10.17 0.87 12.62
CA PRO A 189 -10.27 -0.50 13.08
C PRO A 189 -10.29 -0.58 14.60
N GLU A 190 -11.03 -1.55 15.13
CA GLU A 190 -11.01 -1.89 16.56
C GLU A 190 -9.64 -2.42 16.96
N MET A 191 -9.11 -1.89 18.07
CA MET A 191 -7.76 -2.20 18.53
C MET A 191 -7.77 -2.85 19.92
N PRO A 192 -7.80 -4.18 20.03
CA PRO A 192 -7.64 -4.86 21.30
C PRO A 192 -6.37 -4.41 22.04
N PRO A 193 -6.37 -4.37 23.39
CA PRO A 193 -5.23 -3.89 24.16
C PRO A 193 -3.99 -4.79 24.03
N ARG A 194 -4.19 -6.09 23.92
CA ARG A 194 -3.10 -7.06 23.80
C ARG A 194 -2.52 -7.04 22.39
N ARG A 195 -1.21 -6.87 22.27
CA ARG A 195 -0.49 -6.72 20.99
C ARG A 195 -0.77 -7.87 20.00
N ALA A 196 -0.72 -9.12 20.46
CA ALA A 196 -0.91 -10.28 19.58
C ALA A 196 -2.36 -10.42 19.09
N GLU A 197 -3.33 -9.99 19.87
CA GLU A 197 -4.75 -9.94 19.50
C GLU A 197 -4.99 -8.78 18.54
N ARG A 198 -4.40 -7.61 18.82
CA ARG A 198 -4.49 -6.41 17.99
C ARG A 198 -3.94 -6.63 16.58
N ASP A 199 -2.75 -7.26 16.44
CA ASP A 199 -2.19 -7.60 15.13
C ASP A 199 -3.19 -8.39 14.27
N ARG A 200 -3.78 -9.44 14.87
CA ARG A 200 -4.75 -10.29 14.17
C ARG A 200 -6.09 -9.60 13.90
N ALA A 201 -6.60 -8.84 14.87
CA ALA A 201 -7.89 -8.16 14.74
C ALA A 201 -7.85 -7.06 13.70
N VAL A 202 -6.83 -6.19 13.77
CA VAL A 202 -6.69 -5.07 12.82
C VAL A 202 -6.45 -5.56 11.41
N ILE A 203 -5.54 -6.54 11.21
CA ILE A 203 -5.27 -7.03 9.86
C ILE A 203 -6.47 -7.75 9.25
N ARG A 204 -7.25 -8.48 10.05
CA ARG A 204 -8.50 -9.11 9.59
C ARG A 204 -9.49 -8.05 9.12
N GLN A 205 -9.80 -7.05 9.94
CA GLN A 205 -10.73 -5.97 9.57
C GLN A 205 -10.31 -5.25 8.28
N VAL A 206 -9.00 -4.98 8.13
CA VAL A 206 -8.46 -4.36 6.92
C VAL A 206 -8.62 -5.26 5.71
N MET A 207 -8.26 -6.53 5.80
CA MET A 207 -8.36 -7.46 4.68
C MET A 207 -9.82 -7.76 4.31
N ASP A 208 -10.70 -7.89 5.29
CA ASP A 208 -12.14 -8.08 5.08
C ASP A 208 -12.74 -6.84 4.37
N SER A 209 -12.32 -5.63 4.77
CA SER A 209 -12.78 -4.40 4.12
C SER A 209 -12.31 -4.28 2.68
N ILE A 210 -11.10 -4.74 2.34
CA ILE A 210 -10.62 -4.83 0.96
C ILE A 210 -11.41 -5.89 0.20
N ALA A 211 -11.62 -7.07 0.78
CA ALA A 211 -12.35 -8.17 0.16
C ALA A 211 -13.78 -7.79 -0.24
N GLN A 212 -14.46 -7.01 0.60
CA GLN A 212 -15.82 -6.49 0.33
C GLN A 212 -15.90 -5.57 -0.88
N GLN A 213 -14.79 -4.98 -1.31
CA GLN A 213 -14.73 -4.11 -2.49
C GLN A 213 -14.34 -4.87 -3.77
N LEU A 214 -13.92 -6.14 -3.69
CA LEU A 214 -13.64 -6.94 -4.88
C LEU A 214 -14.94 -7.24 -5.63
N PRO A 215 -14.92 -7.20 -6.97
CA PRO A 215 -16.09 -7.63 -7.74
C PRO A 215 -16.39 -9.12 -7.47
N LEU A 216 -17.67 -9.46 -7.38
CA LEU A 216 -18.17 -10.84 -7.25
C LEU A 216 -17.88 -11.64 -8.51
#